data_6b5c3b817bd4a9f37a88be0ee2cd373e
#
_entry.id   6b5c3b817bd4a9f37a88be0ee2cd373e
#
_cell.length_a   1.000
_cell.length_b   1.000
_cell.length_c   1.000
_cell.angle_alpha   90.00
_cell.angle_beta   90.00
_cell.angle_gamma   90.00
#
_symmetry.space_group_name_H-M   'P 1'
#
loop_
_entity.id
_entity.type
_entity.pdbx_description
1 polymer ?
#
loop_
_entity_poly.entity_id
_entity_poly.type
_entity_poly.pdbx_seq_one_letter_code
_entity_poly.pdbx_strand_id
1 'polypeptide(L)'
;EVKLEKERKKDLQKFIRLEQAEVRKEQAEKQKKFLEQIKLEKKIEQFRKREALEIKNLEKFVLSQERESYAGVQGRIDAIKEKYQKLRDQKIRERIEQLGIEVTDSDDRSALLEKEKQYNLDRQKIEFALESYYRSMASCVFQLNKRWIPKKMSLLRVLDYRFERSEIYIKFDEEEDHNWIMLVYIKDNNPEAGIIVEDKTNPEKNISTEYKSNEIFKFSDDLVDSLTNLLDRERKKRKAI
;
A
#
# COMPACT_ATOMS: atom_id res chain seq x y z
N GLU A 1 2.76 -42.45 12.60
CA GLU A 1 3.08 -41.30 13.46
C GLU A 1 4.31 -40.55 12.93
N VAL A 2 5.47 -41.20 12.70
CA VAL A 2 6.72 -40.54 12.24
C VAL A 2 6.56 -39.81 10.88
N LYS A 3 5.78 -40.33 9.94
CA LYS A 3 5.50 -39.67 8.66
C LYS A 3 4.65 -38.40 8.86
N LEU A 4 3.66 -38.48 9.73
CA LEU A 4 2.76 -37.34 10.03
C LEU A 4 3.52 -36.19 10.73
N GLU A 5 4.44 -36.53 11.64
CA GLU A 5 5.31 -35.53 12.28
C GLU A 5 6.26 -34.85 11.30
N LYS A 6 6.84 -35.61 10.36
CA LYS A 6 7.71 -35.05 9.31
C LYS A 6 6.92 -34.13 8.36
N GLU A 7 5.69 -34.49 8.02
CA GLU A 7 4.80 -33.63 7.21
C GLU A 7 4.45 -32.34 7.99
N ARG A 8 4.06 -32.45 9.26
CA ARG A 8 3.79 -31.27 10.12
C ARG A 8 5.00 -30.34 10.24
N LYS A 9 6.21 -30.88 10.42
CA LYS A 9 7.43 -30.05 10.48
C LYS A 9 7.71 -29.35 9.15
N LYS A 10 7.52 -30.02 8.02
CA LYS A 10 7.68 -29.39 6.68
C LYS A 10 6.67 -28.29 6.44
N ASP A 11 5.42 -28.50 6.85
CA ASP A 11 4.35 -27.51 6.69
C ASP A 11 4.58 -26.31 7.59
N LEU A 12 5.03 -26.55 8.83
CA LEU A 12 5.41 -25.45 9.73
C LEU A 12 6.58 -24.62 9.16
N GLN A 13 7.58 -25.28 8.60
CA GLN A 13 8.69 -24.59 7.95
C GLN A 13 8.25 -23.79 6.73
N LYS A 14 7.30 -24.30 5.91
CA LYS A 14 6.73 -23.54 4.81
C LYS A 14 5.99 -22.30 5.31
N PHE A 15 5.17 -22.45 6.35
CA PHE A 15 4.44 -21.33 6.94
C PHE A 15 5.38 -20.25 7.45
N ILE A 16 6.41 -20.63 8.21
CA ILE A 16 7.42 -19.68 8.73
C ILE A 16 8.12 -18.95 7.57
N ARG A 17 8.44 -19.66 6.47
CA ARG A 17 9.05 -19.03 5.28
C ARG A 17 8.12 -18.05 4.59
N LEU A 18 6.83 -18.37 4.48
CA LEU A 18 5.83 -17.46 3.92
C LEU A 18 5.69 -16.21 4.78
N GLU A 19 5.58 -16.37 6.08
CA GLU A 19 5.47 -15.25 7.02
C GLU A 19 6.74 -14.37 7.01
N GLN A 20 7.91 -14.98 6.95
CA GLN A 20 9.17 -14.24 6.79
C GLN A 20 9.26 -13.50 5.45
N ALA A 21 8.75 -14.10 4.36
CA ALA A 21 8.72 -13.45 3.05
C ALA A 21 7.79 -12.24 3.07
N GLU A 22 6.67 -12.34 3.78
CA GLU A 22 5.72 -11.25 3.95
C GLU A 22 6.28 -10.09 4.75
N VAL A 23 6.87 -10.39 5.90
CA VAL A 23 7.56 -9.37 6.72
C VAL A 23 8.65 -8.66 5.89
N ARG A 24 9.38 -9.40 5.04
CA ARG A 24 10.37 -8.80 4.12
C ARG A 24 9.71 -7.92 3.07
N LYS A 25 8.54 -8.31 2.52
CA LYS A 25 7.79 -7.49 1.57
C LYS A 25 7.33 -6.18 2.22
N GLU A 26 6.76 -6.25 3.42
CA GLU A 26 6.35 -5.06 4.18
C GLU A 26 7.54 -4.13 4.48
N GLN A 27 8.67 -4.70 4.90
CA GLN A 27 9.89 -3.92 5.14
C GLN A 27 10.41 -3.28 3.86
N ALA A 28 10.39 -4.01 2.74
CA ALA A 28 10.82 -3.49 1.44
C ALA A 28 9.93 -2.33 0.97
N GLU A 29 8.61 -2.42 1.15
CA GLU A 29 7.68 -1.33 0.82
C GLU A 29 7.90 -0.10 1.71
N LYS A 30 8.08 -0.29 3.02
CA LYS A 30 8.42 0.80 3.93
C LYS A 30 9.75 1.47 3.55
N GLN A 31 10.76 0.68 3.20
CA GLN A 31 12.06 1.18 2.72
C GLN A 31 11.92 1.93 1.39
N LYS A 32 11.10 1.43 0.45
CA LYS A 32 10.84 2.10 -0.82
C LYS A 32 10.22 3.49 -0.61
N LYS A 33 9.15 3.58 0.18
CA LYS A 33 8.52 4.87 0.55
C LYS A 33 9.53 5.82 1.19
N PHE A 34 10.35 5.35 2.12
CA PHE A 34 11.40 6.14 2.77
C PHE A 34 12.47 6.63 1.79
N LEU A 35 12.93 5.76 0.88
CA LEU A 35 13.90 6.14 -0.16
C LEU A 35 13.35 7.18 -1.13
N GLU A 36 12.06 7.14 -1.46
CA GLU A 36 11.41 8.16 -2.28
C GLU A 36 11.38 9.52 -1.59
N GLN A 37 11.09 9.55 -0.28
CA GLN A 37 11.16 10.78 0.52
C GLN A 37 12.58 11.35 0.52
N ILE A 38 13.59 10.53 0.79
CA ILE A 38 14.99 10.95 0.76
C ILE A 38 15.40 11.50 -0.63
N LYS A 39 14.92 10.85 -1.71
CA LYS A 39 15.19 11.34 -3.08
C LYS A 39 14.61 12.73 -3.32
N LEU A 40 13.40 12.99 -2.84
CA LEU A 40 12.78 14.30 -2.93
C LEU A 40 13.56 15.35 -2.11
N GLU A 41 13.87 15.04 -0.86
CA GLU A 41 14.63 15.91 0.02
C GLU A 41 16.00 16.27 -0.57
N LYS A 42 16.71 15.28 -1.12
CA LYS A 42 17.99 15.51 -1.82
C LYS A 42 17.82 16.41 -3.03
N LYS A 43 16.74 16.28 -3.82
CA LYS A 43 16.48 17.20 -4.94
C LYS A 43 16.22 18.63 -4.45
N ILE A 44 15.42 18.79 -3.41
CA ILE A 44 15.14 20.11 -2.80
C ILE A 44 16.45 20.72 -2.27
N GLU A 45 17.30 19.93 -1.61
CA GLU A 45 18.60 20.40 -1.12
C GLU A 45 19.54 20.79 -2.28
N GLN A 46 19.55 20.03 -3.37
CA GLN A 46 20.32 20.40 -4.57
C GLN A 46 19.86 21.74 -5.14
N PHE A 47 18.57 22.02 -5.19
CA PHE A 47 18.06 23.32 -5.62
C PHE A 47 18.51 24.44 -4.69
N ARG A 48 18.47 24.24 -3.37
CA ARG A 48 18.99 25.22 -2.39
C ARG A 48 20.48 25.49 -2.58
N LYS A 49 21.29 24.44 -2.82
CA LYS A 49 22.73 24.58 -3.08
C LYS A 49 23.01 25.35 -4.36
N ARG A 50 22.24 25.08 -5.44
CA ARG A 50 22.37 25.80 -6.71
C ARG A 50 21.96 27.27 -6.56
N GLU A 51 20.84 27.55 -5.88
CA GLU A 51 20.40 28.91 -5.57
C GLU A 51 21.50 29.70 -4.84
N ALA A 52 22.05 29.13 -3.75
CA ALA A 52 23.12 29.77 -2.99
C ALA A 52 24.38 30.04 -3.85
N LEU A 53 24.73 29.10 -4.74
CA LEU A 53 25.88 29.22 -5.61
C LEU A 53 25.65 30.29 -6.69
N GLU A 54 24.48 30.35 -7.30
CA GLU A 54 24.14 31.39 -8.27
C GLU A 54 24.14 32.79 -7.63
N ILE A 55 23.59 32.94 -6.41
CA ILE A 55 23.62 34.19 -5.66
C ILE A 55 25.08 34.60 -5.36
N LYS A 56 25.89 33.65 -4.85
CA LYS A 56 27.31 33.91 -4.55
C LYS A 56 28.12 34.30 -5.79
N ASN A 57 27.82 33.67 -6.92
CA ASN A 57 28.49 34.03 -8.19
C ASN A 57 28.08 35.42 -8.67
N LEU A 58 26.78 35.77 -8.51
CA LEU A 58 26.30 37.12 -8.84
C LEU A 58 26.93 38.17 -7.93
N GLU A 59 27.02 37.95 -6.63
CA GLU A 59 27.71 38.86 -5.69
C GLU A 59 29.17 39.06 -6.04
N LYS A 60 29.89 37.97 -6.37
CA LYS A 60 31.30 38.08 -6.83
C LYS A 60 31.44 38.87 -8.12
N PHE A 61 30.53 38.64 -9.09
CA PHE A 61 30.53 39.36 -10.34
C PHE A 61 30.29 40.86 -10.13
N VAL A 62 29.33 41.23 -9.28
CA VAL A 62 29.01 42.60 -8.93
C VAL A 62 30.17 43.29 -8.21
N LEU A 63 30.81 42.61 -7.25
CA LEU A 63 32.00 43.11 -6.56
C LEU A 63 33.18 43.34 -7.51
N SER A 64 33.23 42.64 -8.65
CA SER A 64 34.26 42.84 -9.68
C SER A 64 33.95 43.97 -10.67
N GLN A 65 32.69 44.43 -10.72
CA GLN A 65 32.24 45.54 -11.59
C GLN A 65 31.73 46.69 -10.73
N GLU A 66 32.55 47.68 -10.44
CA GLU A 66 32.26 48.87 -9.60
C GLU A 66 31.09 49.76 -10.10
N ARG A 67 30.23 49.32 -11.04
CA ARG A 67 29.28 50.18 -11.78
C ARG A 67 27.79 49.79 -11.61
N GLU A 68 27.42 48.74 -10.93
CA GLU A 68 25.99 48.39 -10.78
C GLU A 68 25.39 49.02 -9.51
N SER A 69 24.19 49.60 -9.64
CA SER A 69 23.43 50.07 -8.47
C SER A 69 22.96 48.90 -7.62
N TYR A 70 23.02 49.04 -6.30
CA TYR A 70 22.58 48.03 -5.33
C TYR A 70 21.18 47.51 -5.60
N ALA A 71 20.25 48.35 -6.07
CA ALA A 71 18.89 47.99 -6.44
C ALA A 71 18.82 46.98 -7.61
N GLY A 72 19.69 47.13 -8.62
CA GLY A 72 19.76 46.20 -9.76
C GLY A 72 20.25 44.80 -9.34
N VAL A 73 21.19 44.75 -8.42
CA VAL A 73 21.73 43.50 -7.86
C VAL A 73 20.67 42.77 -7.02
N GLN A 74 19.97 43.51 -6.16
CA GLN A 74 18.90 42.96 -5.33
C GLN A 74 17.77 42.37 -6.19
N GLY A 75 17.35 43.06 -7.25
CA GLY A 75 16.37 42.55 -8.20
C GLY A 75 16.79 41.24 -8.88
N ARG A 76 18.09 41.07 -9.23
CA ARG A 76 18.60 39.80 -9.78
C ARG A 76 18.66 38.69 -8.75
N ILE A 77 19.00 38.98 -7.50
CA ILE A 77 18.98 38.02 -6.40
C ILE A 77 17.54 37.54 -6.17
N ASP A 78 16.56 38.44 -6.15
CA ASP A 78 15.16 38.10 -5.94
C ASP A 78 14.61 37.26 -7.11
N ALA A 79 14.97 37.55 -8.33
CA ALA A 79 14.63 36.73 -9.50
C ALA A 79 15.20 35.30 -9.41
N ILE A 80 16.46 35.17 -8.94
CA ILE A 80 17.06 33.84 -8.70
C ILE A 80 16.28 33.07 -7.61
N LYS A 81 15.98 33.71 -6.49
CA LYS A 81 15.19 33.11 -5.41
C LYS A 81 13.83 32.65 -5.91
N GLU A 82 13.10 33.48 -6.63
CA GLU A 82 11.81 33.18 -7.21
C GLU A 82 11.87 31.99 -8.17
N LYS A 83 12.87 31.97 -9.07
CA LYS A 83 13.10 30.83 -9.98
C LYS A 83 13.23 29.50 -9.22
N TYR A 84 14.10 29.47 -8.21
CA TYR A 84 14.31 28.22 -7.45
C TYR A 84 13.15 27.87 -6.52
N GLN A 85 12.41 28.86 -6.03
CA GLN A 85 11.16 28.62 -5.31
C GLN A 85 10.14 27.93 -6.22
N LYS A 86 9.90 28.46 -7.41
CA LYS A 86 9.01 27.84 -8.41
C LYS A 86 9.40 26.40 -8.74
N LEU A 87 10.71 26.13 -8.93
CA LEU A 87 11.19 24.78 -9.18
C LEU A 87 10.93 23.81 -8.01
N ARG A 88 11.09 24.28 -6.77
CA ARG A 88 10.80 23.46 -5.58
C ARG A 88 9.30 23.17 -5.47
N ASP A 89 8.48 24.20 -5.65
CA ASP A 89 7.04 24.08 -5.54
C ASP A 89 6.47 23.18 -6.66
N GLN A 90 7.00 23.31 -7.88
CA GLN A 90 6.64 22.42 -8.97
C GLN A 90 6.96 20.95 -8.64
N LYS A 91 8.14 20.66 -8.05
CA LYS A 91 8.50 19.28 -7.69
C LYS A 91 7.63 18.70 -6.56
N ILE A 92 7.16 19.53 -5.65
CA ILE A 92 6.22 19.12 -4.61
C ILE A 92 4.84 18.84 -5.24
N ARG A 93 4.36 19.73 -6.13
CA ARG A 93 3.09 19.52 -6.86
C ARG A 93 3.10 18.24 -7.67
N GLU A 94 4.11 18.04 -8.53
CA GLU A 94 4.26 16.82 -9.32
C GLU A 94 4.18 15.54 -8.47
N ARG A 95 4.75 15.57 -7.28
CA ARG A 95 4.68 14.41 -6.36
C ARG A 95 3.28 14.17 -5.82
N ILE A 96 2.59 15.23 -5.42
CA ILE A 96 1.24 15.14 -4.85
C ILE A 96 0.24 14.68 -5.90
N GLU A 97 0.39 15.17 -7.14
CA GLU A 97 -0.39 14.70 -8.30
C GLU A 97 -0.16 13.21 -8.59
N GLN A 98 1.10 12.72 -8.46
CA GLN A 98 1.42 11.30 -8.59
C GLN A 98 0.76 10.42 -7.51
N LEU A 99 0.41 10.99 -6.35
CA LEU A 99 -0.35 10.31 -5.30
C LEU A 99 -1.86 10.31 -5.58
N GLY A 100 -2.31 10.96 -6.66
CA GLY A 100 -3.72 11.06 -7.03
C GLY A 100 -4.51 12.08 -6.20
N ILE A 101 -3.83 13.00 -5.51
CA ILE A 101 -4.46 14.06 -4.72
C ILE A 101 -4.73 15.26 -5.63
N GLU A 102 -5.95 15.78 -5.59
CA GLU A 102 -6.32 16.98 -6.33
C GLU A 102 -5.54 18.21 -5.82
N VAL A 103 -4.80 18.84 -6.73
CA VAL A 103 -4.03 20.05 -6.48
C VAL A 103 -4.71 21.21 -7.19
N THR A 104 -5.04 22.26 -6.43
CA THR A 104 -5.56 23.51 -6.98
C THR A 104 -4.43 24.52 -7.17
N ASP A 105 -4.57 25.44 -8.14
CA ASP A 105 -3.55 26.47 -8.38
C ASP A 105 -3.39 27.45 -7.22
N SER A 106 -4.40 27.53 -6.37
CA SER A 106 -4.41 28.37 -5.16
C SER A 106 -3.71 27.71 -3.96
N ASP A 107 -3.31 26.43 -4.05
CA ASP A 107 -2.68 25.73 -2.94
C ASP A 107 -1.25 26.26 -2.71
N ASP A 108 -1.04 26.85 -1.53
CA ASP A 108 0.29 27.23 -1.09
C ASP A 108 1.09 25.97 -0.70
N ARG A 109 2.40 26.12 -0.65
CA ARG A 109 3.34 25.04 -0.29
C ARG A 109 3.00 24.38 1.04
N SER A 110 2.59 25.15 2.05
CA SER A 110 2.18 24.61 3.35
C SER A 110 0.94 23.74 3.23
N ALA A 111 -0.07 24.17 2.46
CA ALA A 111 -1.28 23.42 2.19
C ALA A 111 -0.98 22.10 1.45
N LEU A 112 -0.08 22.13 0.46
CA LEU A 112 0.34 20.96 -0.28
C LEU A 112 1.02 19.92 0.62
N LEU A 113 1.92 20.35 1.51
CA LEU A 113 2.59 19.45 2.46
C LEU A 113 1.62 18.88 3.50
N GLU A 114 0.62 19.66 3.93
CA GLU A 114 -0.41 19.17 4.84
C GLU A 114 -1.32 18.13 4.16
N LYS A 115 -1.72 18.35 2.89
CA LYS A 115 -2.46 17.38 2.09
C LYS A 115 -1.68 16.06 1.96
N GLU A 116 -0.38 16.13 1.66
CA GLU A 116 0.48 14.94 1.58
C GLU A 116 0.55 14.21 2.92
N LYS A 117 0.71 14.95 4.01
CA LYS A 117 0.77 14.38 5.36
C LYS A 117 -0.55 13.69 5.74
N GLN A 118 -1.68 14.33 5.46
CA GLN A 118 -3.00 13.76 5.72
C GLN A 118 -3.22 12.48 4.92
N TYR A 119 -2.92 12.51 3.62
CA TYR A 119 -3.00 11.32 2.76
C TYR A 119 -2.15 10.15 3.30
N ASN A 120 -0.92 10.43 3.73
CA ASN A 120 -0.05 9.40 4.29
C ASN A 120 -0.60 8.82 5.60
N LEU A 121 -1.21 9.66 6.46
CA LEU A 121 -1.87 9.21 7.69
C LEU A 121 -3.08 8.34 7.40
N ASP A 122 -3.92 8.75 6.46
CA ASP A 122 -5.12 7.99 6.09
C ASP A 122 -4.75 6.67 5.43
N ARG A 123 -3.74 6.69 4.55
CA ARG A 123 -3.19 5.47 3.95
C ARG A 123 -2.63 4.50 5.01
N GLN A 124 -1.94 5.02 6.01
CA GLN A 124 -1.41 4.23 7.11
C GLN A 124 -2.53 3.59 7.95
N LYS A 125 -3.62 4.32 8.22
CA LYS A 125 -4.79 3.78 8.92
C LYS A 125 -5.44 2.64 8.14
N ILE A 126 -5.60 2.81 6.82
CA ILE A 126 -6.14 1.78 5.92
C ILE A 126 -5.26 0.53 5.93
N GLU A 127 -3.95 0.69 5.74
CA GLU A 127 -2.99 -0.41 5.75
C GLU A 127 -3.03 -1.18 7.09
N PHE A 128 -3.13 -0.46 8.21
CA PHE A 128 -3.22 -1.04 9.54
C PHE A 128 -4.54 -1.80 9.78
N ALA A 129 -5.66 -1.22 9.35
CA ALA A 129 -6.96 -1.89 9.46
C ALA A 129 -7.00 -3.18 8.65
N LEU A 130 -6.51 -3.17 7.41
CA LEU A 130 -6.48 -4.33 6.54
C LEU A 130 -5.44 -5.38 6.98
N GLU A 131 -4.38 -5.00 7.70
CA GLU A 131 -3.34 -5.94 8.14
C GLU A 131 -3.92 -7.05 9.03
N SER A 132 -4.81 -6.72 9.95
CA SER A 132 -5.41 -7.70 10.84
C SER A 132 -6.32 -8.67 10.08
N TYR A 133 -7.08 -8.18 9.09
CA TYR A 133 -7.91 -9.01 8.21
C TYR A 133 -7.06 -9.93 7.34
N TYR A 134 -5.99 -9.39 6.74
CA TYR A 134 -5.05 -10.20 5.97
C TYR A 134 -4.45 -11.34 6.78
N ARG A 135 -3.98 -11.06 8.01
CA ARG A 135 -3.40 -12.09 8.90
C ARG A 135 -4.42 -13.16 9.25
N SER A 136 -5.67 -12.79 9.49
CA SER A 136 -6.76 -13.75 9.74
C SER A 136 -7.02 -14.62 8.50
N MET A 137 -7.13 -14.01 7.31
CA MET A 137 -7.33 -14.73 6.05
C MET A 137 -6.17 -15.68 5.76
N ALA A 138 -4.94 -15.23 5.88
CA ALA A 138 -3.75 -16.05 5.63
C ALA A 138 -3.67 -17.24 6.59
N SER A 139 -3.96 -17.03 7.88
CA SER A 139 -3.99 -18.10 8.88
C SER A 139 -5.09 -19.11 8.61
N CYS A 140 -6.31 -18.64 8.31
CA CYS A 140 -7.45 -19.49 7.99
C CYS A 140 -7.18 -20.35 6.75
N VAL A 141 -6.75 -19.72 5.64
CA VAL A 141 -6.43 -20.41 4.39
C VAL A 141 -5.31 -21.44 4.59
N PHE A 142 -4.27 -21.09 5.36
CA PHE A 142 -3.21 -22.05 5.71
C PHE A 142 -3.75 -23.27 6.44
N GLN A 143 -4.62 -23.09 7.46
CA GLN A 143 -5.21 -24.20 8.22
C GLN A 143 -6.14 -25.05 7.36
N LEU A 144 -6.95 -24.44 6.50
CA LEU A 144 -7.83 -25.14 5.57
C LEU A 144 -7.05 -25.96 4.56
N ASN A 145 -6.01 -25.38 3.94
CA ASN A 145 -5.14 -26.09 3.01
C ASN A 145 -4.46 -27.31 3.65
N LYS A 146 -4.12 -27.21 4.93
CA LYS A 146 -3.46 -28.27 5.68
C LYS A 146 -4.38 -29.39 6.10
N ARG A 147 -5.59 -29.06 6.56
CA ARG A 147 -6.49 -30.01 7.25
C ARG A 147 -7.66 -30.47 6.39
N TRP A 148 -8.14 -29.59 5.50
CA TRP A 148 -9.41 -29.77 4.82
C TRP A 148 -9.26 -30.04 3.32
N ILE A 149 -8.17 -29.64 2.69
CA ILE A 149 -7.98 -29.83 1.26
C ILE A 149 -7.24 -31.17 1.00
N PRO A 150 -7.89 -32.15 0.32
CA PRO A 150 -7.23 -33.39 -0.07
C PRO A 150 -6.20 -33.15 -1.18
N LYS A 151 -5.20 -34.04 -1.31
CA LYS A 151 -4.05 -33.91 -2.21
C LYS A 151 -4.37 -33.63 -3.71
N LYS A 152 -5.58 -33.92 -4.15
CA LYS A 152 -6.04 -33.77 -5.54
C LYS A 152 -6.89 -32.50 -5.78
N MET A 153 -7.10 -31.69 -4.78
CA MET A 153 -7.91 -30.48 -4.88
C MET A 153 -7.00 -29.26 -4.96
N SER A 154 -7.41 -28.26 -5.73
CA SER A 154 -6.67 -26.99 -5.82
C SER A 154 -6.58 -26.31 -4.46
N LEU A 155 -5.43 -25.72 -4.16
CA LEU A 155 -5.17 -25.02 -2.91
C LEU A 155 -5.80 -23.62 -2.96
N LEU A 156 -6.20 -23.14 -1.81
CA LEU A 156 -6.60 -21.74 -1.65
C LEU A 156 -5.35 -20.88 -1.51
N ARG A 157 -5.37 -19.70 -2.11
CA ARG A 157 -4.29 -18.70 -2.05
C ARG A 157 -4.84 -17.35 -1.65
N VAL A 158 -4.11 -16.66 -0.77
CA VAL A 158 -4.37 -15.26 -0.43
C VAL A 158 -3.44 -14.38 -1.24
N LEU A 159 -3.99 -13.39 -1.94
CA LEU A 159 -3.26 -12.37 -2.67
C LEU A 159 -3.35 -11.05 -1.91
N ASP A 160 -2.20 -10.45 -1.65
CA ASP A 160 -2.07 -9.21 -0.91
C ASP A 160 -1.77 -8.04 -1.84
N TYR A 161 -2.78 -7.20 -2.07
CA TYR A 161 -2.68 -5.92 -2.78
C TYR A 161 -2.97 -4.72 -1.86
N ARG A 162 -2.78 -4.87 -0.54
CA ARG A 162 -3.02 -3.81 0.44
C ARG A 162 -2.26 -2.52 0.12
N PHE A 163 -1.02 -2.65 -0.34
CA PHE A 163 -0.15 -1.51 -0.63
C PHE A 163 -0.43 -0.85 -1.98
N GLU A 164 -1.04 -1.56 -2.92
CA GLU A 164 -1.28 -1.09 -4.28
C GLU A 164 -2.71 -0.58 -4.45
N ARG A 165 -3.69 -1.38 -4.01
CA ARG A 165 -5.12 -1.16 -4.25
C ARG A 165 -5.98 -1.13 -3.01
N SER A 166 -5.43 -1.35 -1.81
CA SER A 166 -6.17 -1.55 -0.55
C SER A 166 -7.13 -2.74 -0.59
N GLU A 167 -6.72 -3.82 -1.24
CA GLU A 167 -7.53 -5.01 -1.50
C GLU A 167 -6.79 -6.28 -1.10
N ILE A 168 -7.54 -7.30 -0.66
CA ILE A 168 -7.05 -8.63 -0.34
C ILE A 168 -8.00 -9.63 -0.98
N TYR A 169 -7.46 -10.63 -1.69
CA TYR A 169 -8.28 -11.66 -2.34
C TYR A 169 -7.96 -13.05 -1.82
N ILE A 170 -8.97 -13.92 -1.83
CA ILE A 170 -8.80 -15.37 -1.77
C ILE A 170 -9.25 -15.97 -3.09
N LYS A 171 -8.43 -16.81 -3.68
CA LYS A 171 -8.73 -17.57 -4.88
C LYS A 171 -8.22 -19.00 -4.79
N PHE A 172 -8.61 -19.85 -5.72
CA PHE A 172 -7.90 -21.11 -5.96
C PHE A 172 -6.58 -20.84 -6.70
N ASP A 173 -5.52 -21.57 -6.36
CA ASP A 173 -4.17 -21.34 -6.92
C ASP A 173 -4.10 -21.54 -8.45
N GLU A 174 -4.92 -22.42 -8.98
CA GLU A 174 -5.02 -22.73 -10.42
C GLU A 174 -5.86 -21.72 -11.21
N GLU A 175 -6.64 -20.88 -10.54
CA GLU A 175 -7.52 -19.90 -11.15
C GLU A 175 -6.78 -18.60 -11.47
N GLU A 176 -7.28 -17.82 -12.43
CA GLU A 176 -6.77 -16.49 -12.72
C GLU A 176 -7.16 -15.48 -11.63
N ASP A 177 -6.44 -14.37 -11.52
CA ASP A 177 -6.63 -13.40 -10.42
C ASP A 177 -8.01 -12.72 -10.41
N HIS A 178 -8.70 -12.67 -11.55
CA HIS A 178 -10.06 -12.14 -11.63
C HIS A 178 -11.13 -13.10 -11.09
N ASN A 179 -10.82 -14.40 -10.97
CA ASN A 179 -11.72 -15.42 -10.43
C ASN A 179 -11.53 -15.58 -8.92
N TRP A 180 -11.65 -14.47 -8.19
CA TRP A 180 -11.57 -14.51 -6.74
C TRP A 180 -12.85 -15.07 -6.10
N ILE A 181 -12.67 -15.73 -4.96
CA ILE A 181 -13.72 -16.34 -4.15
C ILE A 181 -14.20 -15.34 -3.10
N MET A 182 -13.27 -14.63 -2.50
CA MET A 182 -13.54 -13.61 -1.49
C MET A 182 -12.64 -12.41 -1.71
N LEU A 183 -13.22 -11.23 -1.60
CA LEU A 183 -12.54 -9.94 -1.73
C LEU A 183 -12.79 -9.12 -0.47
N VAL A 184 -11.72 -8.59 0.10
CA VAL A 184 -11.76 -7.68 1.26
C VAL A 184 -11.14 -6.35 0.86
N TYR A 185 -11.85 -5.25 1.06
CA TYR A 185 -11.39 -3.91 0.73
C TYR A 185 -12.03 -2.83 1.60
N ILE A 186 -11.48 -1.63 1.56
CA ILE A 186 -12.07 -0.44 2.21
C ILE A 186 -12.73 0.42 1.14
N LYS A 187 -13.98 0.77 1.35
CA LYS A 187 -14.78 1.58 0.41
C LYS A 187 -14.15 2.96 0.22
N ASP A 188 -13.97 3.34 -1.06
CA ASP A 188 -13.49 4.67 -1.49
C ASP A 188 -12.13 5.08 -0.86
N ASN A 189 -11.34 4.12 -0.39
CA ASN A 189 -10.11 4.39 0.37
C ASN A 189 -10.31 5.37 1.56
N ASN A 190 -11.51 5.39 2.14
CA ASN A 190 -11.81 6.21 3.29
C ASN A 190 -11.46 5.44 4.58
N PRO A 191 -10.51 5.92 5.41
CA PRO A 191 -10.07 5.23 6.62
C PRO A 191 -11.16 5.11 7.70
N GLU A 192 -12.23 5.89 7.60
CA GLU A 192 -13.38 5.84 8.52
C GLU A 192 -14.50 4.92 8.01
N ALA A 193 -14.43 4.50 6.75
CA ALA A 193 -15.38 3.55 6.20
C ALA A 193 -15.15 2.14 6.76
N GLY A 194 -16.22 1.35 6.78
CA GLY A 194 -16.12 -0.06 7.13
C GLY A 194 -15.31 -0.87 6.12
N ILE A 195 -14.87 -2.03 6.54
CA ILE A 195 -14.21 -3.01 5.69
C ILE A 195 -15.29 -3.84 5.02
N ILE A 196 -15.33 -3.80 3.70
CA ILE A 196 -16.29 -4.54 2.90
C ILE A 196 -15.69 -5.89 2.53
N VAL A 197 -16.46 -6.93 2.76
CA VAL A 197 -16.14 -8.30 2.40
C VAL A 197 -17.17 -8.78 1.38
N GLU A 198 -16.71 -9.03 0.17
CA GLU A 198 -17.52 -9.66 -0.87
C GLU A 198 -17.23 -11.16 -0.90
N ASP A 199 -18.26 -11.96 -0.71
CA ASP A 199 -18.20 -13.42 -0.66
C ASP A 199 -18.93 -14.02 -1.88
N LYS A 200 -18.17 -14.71 -2.73
CA LYS A 200 -18.64 -15.49 -3.88
C LYS A 200 -18.58 -17.00 -3.65
N THR A 201 -18.40 -17.44 -2.41
CA THR A 201 -18.38 -18.87 -2.10
C THR A 201 -19.69 -19.55 -2.49
N ASN A 202 -20.81 -18.83 -2.45
CA ASN A 202 -22.09 -19.34 -2.91
C ASN A 202 -22.37 -18.90 -4.35
N PRO A 203 -22.45 -19.85 -5.33
CA PRO A 203 -22.68 -19.50 -6.73
C PRO A 203 -24.03 -18.83 -7.01
N GLU A 204 -25.00 -19.03 -6.11
CA GLU A 204 -26.36 -18.48 -6.28
C GLU A 204 -26.52 -17.07 -5.71
N LYS A 205 -25.60 -16.64 -4.81
CA LYS A 205 -25.74 -15.37 -4.12
C LYS A 205 -24.38 -14.79 -3.72
N ASN A 206 -24.01 -13.68 -4.38
CA ASN A 206 -22.92 -12.85 -3.88
C ASN A 206 -23.39 -12.11 -2.63
N ILE A 207 -22.66 -12.26 -1.54
CA ILE A 207 -22.96 -11.61 -0.26
C ILE A 207 -21.90 -10.52 -0.06
N SER A 208 -22.37 -9.31 0.18
CA SER A 208 -21.50 -8.19 0.60
C SER A 208 -21.82 -7.88 2.05
N THR A 209 -20.82 -7.95 2.90
CA THR A 209 -20.96 -7.69 4.34
C THR A 209 -19.97 -6.62 4.74
N GLU A 210 -20.42 -5.64 5.52
CA GLU A 210 -19.57 -4.60 6.08
C GLU A 210 -19.18 -4.95 7.52
N TYR A 211 -17.88 -4.84 7.82
CA TYR A 211 -17.32 -5.04 9.15
C TYR A 211 -16.61 -3.78 9.62
N LYS A 212 -16.64 -3.55 10.92
CA LYS A 212 -15.81 -2.53 11.55
C LYS A 212 -14.40 -3.07 11.80
N SER A 213 -13.42 -2.18 11.91
CA SER A 213 -12.02 -2.56 12.14
C SER A 213 -11.80 -3.43 13.41
N ASN A 214 -12.71 -3.37 14.39
CA ASN A 214 -12.67 -4.17 15.62
C ASN A 214 -13.45 -5.49 15.54
N GLU A 215 -14.19 -5.77 14.46
CA GLU A 215 -15.02 -6.96 14.30
C GLU A 215 -14.27 -8.14 13.63
N ILE A 216 -12.96 -8.20 13.83
CA ILE A 216 -12.11 -9.21 13.20
C ILE A 216 -12.47 -10.64 13.60
N PHE A 217 -12.93 -10.88 14.82
CA PHE A 217 -13.31 -12.22 15.27
C PHE A 217 -14.58 -12.69 14.55
N LYS A 218 -15.58 -11.83 14.44
CA LYS A 218 -16.79 -12.12 13.67
C LYS A 218 -16.48 -12.41 12.21
N PHE A 219 -15.65 -11.58 11.58
CA PHE A 219 -15.15 -11.83 10.24
C PHE A 219 -14.43 -13.18 10.13
N SER A 220 -13.60 -13.53 11.11
CA SER A 220 -12.87 -14.80 11.09
C SER A 220 -13.79 -16.01 11.16
N ASP A 221 -14.86 -15.95 11.95
CA ASP A 221 -15.85 -17.01 12.06
C ASP A 221 -16.64 -17.13 10.74
N ASP A 222 -17.14 -16.02 10.20
CA ASP A 222 -17.86 -16.00 8.93
C ASP A 222 -16.97 -16.49 7.76
N LEU A 223 -15.68 -16.15 7.77
CA LEU A 223 -14.69 -16.60 6.79
C LEU A 223 -14.50 -18.12 6.84
N VAL A 224 -14.35 -18.69 8.04
CA VAL A 224 -14.18 -20.13 8.22
C VAL A 224 -15.43 -20.87 7.73
N ASP A 225 -16.61 -20.38 8.08
CA ASP A 225 -17.89 -21.00 7.70
C ASP A 225 -18.08 -20.94 6.17
N SER A 226 -17.83 -19.81 5.55
CA SER A 226 -17.97 -19.65 4.10
C SER A 226 -17.01 -20.56 3.33
N LEU A 227 -15.72 -20.58 3.71
CA LEU A 227 -14.72 -21.41 3.04
C LEU A 227 -14.91 -22.91 3.30
N THR A 228 -15.29 -23.32 4.51
CA THR A 228 -15.60 -24.74 4.79
C THR A 228 -16.79 -25.23 4.00
N ASN A 229 -17.86 -24.44 3.92
CA ASN A 229 -19.04 -24.74 3.10
C ASN A 229 -18.69 -24.84 1.60
N LEU A 230 -17.82 -23.98 1.09
CA LEU A 230 -17.32 -24.07 -0.28
C LEU A 230 -16.57 -25.39 -0.51
N LEU A 231 -15.60 -25.70 0.35
CA LEU A 231 -14.79 -26.91 0.25
C LEU A 231 -15.61 -28.20 0.35
N ASP A 232 -16.64 -28.22 1.19
CA ASP A 232 -17.54 -29.38 1.32
C ASP A 232 -18.40 -29.57 0.05
N ARG A 233 -18.85 -28.48 -0.58
CA ARG A 233 -19.54 -28.55 -1.87
C ARG A 233 -18.63 -29.09 -2.98
N GLU A 234 -17.41 -28.58 -3.06
CA GLU A 234 -16.43 -29.06 -4.05
C GLU A 234 -16.06 -30.54 -3.82
N ARG A 235 -15.95 -30.99 -2.58
CA ARG A 235 -15.76 -32.40 -2.24
C ARG A 235 -16.93 -33.29 -2.68
N LYS A 236 -18.18 -32.82 -2.48
CA LYS A 236 -19.40 -33.56 -2.90
C LYS A 236 -19.46 -33.66 -4.43
N LYS A 237 -19.19 -32.57 -5.15
CA LYS A 237 -19.13 -32.60 -6.62
C LYS A 237 -18.13 -33.63 -7.15
N ARG A 238 -16.93 -33.68 -6.56
CA ARG A 238 -15.87 -34.62 -6.97
C ARG A 238 -16.12 -36.08 -6.59
N LYS A 239 -16.96 -36.35 -5.61
CA LYS A 239 -17.40 -37.72 -5.26
C LYS A 239 -18.53 -38.24 -6.15
N ALA A 240 -19.22 -37.31 -6.83
CA ALA A 240 -20.34 -37.65 -7.73
C ALA A 240 -19.89 -37.91 -9.17
N ILE A 241 -18.60 -37.61 -9.46
CA ILE A 241 -17.91 -37.95 -10.73
C ILE A 241 -17.05 -39.21 -10.52
#